data_48b14c30115bc474410b8a94bd2f1dd0
#
_entry.id   48b14c30115bc474410b8a94bd2f1dd0
#
_cell.length_a   1.000
_cell.length_b   1.000
_cell.length_c   1.000
_cell.angle_alpha   90.00
_cell.angle_beta   90.00
_cell.angle_gamma   90.00
#
_symmetry.space_group_name_H-M   'P 1'
#
loop_
_entity.id
_entity.type
_entity.pdbx_description
1 polymer ?
#
loop_
_entity_poly.entity_id
_entity_poly.type
_entity_poly.pdbx_seq_one_letter_code
_entity_poly.pdbx_strand_id
1 'polypeptide(L)'
;MTLLMLTMVTMTTQAQQLKQVSYQDGEQKLNGMVTANRAKKGPAVLILPAWKGIDNEAKQAALLLEKEGYIAFIADIYGEGNIPADNTAASKIAGHYKTDYKAYQHRIKLALEQLKKEGADPTKIAIIGYCFGGSGALEAARADFPVNAVISIHGGLSKAADRPNGSIKTKVLIEHPAADKSVSKEDYDGLVKELNEGKADWQIITYANSGHTFTNPESAEYNPVMAKRAWEHTLLFLKEVLN
;
A
#
# COMPACT_ATOMS: atom_id res chain seq x y z
N MET A 1 4.03 -51.05 36.14
CA MET A 1 4.44 -50.64 34.79
C MET A 1 3.41 -49.66 34.25
N THR A 2 3.62 -48.37 34.44
CA THR A 2 2.68 -47.31 34.04
C THR A 2 3.11 -46.75 32.70
N LEU A 3 2.29 -47.03 31.68
CA LEU A 3 2.55 -46.59 30.28
C LEU A 3 2.15 -45.11 30.14
N LEU A 4 3.15 -44.22 29.97
CA LEU A 4 2.94 -42.81 29.72
C LEU A 4 2.62 -42.65 28.23
N MET A 5 1.36 -42.35 27.87
CA MET A 5 0.98 -41.94 26.51
C MET A 5 1.40 -40.52 26.26
N LEU A 6 2.39 -40.34 25.40
CA LEU A 6 2.84 -39.05 24.91
C LEU A 6 1.91 -38.63 23.75
N THR A 7 0.99 -37.70 23.99
CA THR A 7 0.15 -37.12 22.95
C THR A 7 0.97 -36.12 22.16
N MET A 8 1.36 -36.48 20.95
CA MET A 8 1.91 -35.53 19.96
C MET A 8 0.78 -34.59 19.48
N VAL A 9 0.86 -33.34 19.91
CA VAL A 9 0.06 -32.26 19.31
C VAL A 9 0.72 -31.88 18.00
N THR A 10 0.16 -32.34 16.88
CA THR A 10 0.55 -31.89 15.55
C THR A 10 0.01 -30.46 15.35
N MET A 11 0.87 -29.44 15.48
CA MET A 11 0.56 -28.10 15.01
C MET A 11 0.55 -28.12 13.48
N THR A 12 -0.64 -28.17 12.89
CA THR A 12 -0.81 -27.89 11.47
C THR A 12 -0.56 -26.41 11.23
N THR A 13 0.61 -26.07 10.69
CA THR A 13 0.86 -24.73 10.16
C THR A 13 -0.05 -24.55 8.95
N GLN A 14 -1.13 -23.79 9.13
CA GLN A 14 -2.01 -23.43 8.02
C GLN A 14 -1.19 -22.55 7.06
N ALA A 15 -1.03 -23.01 5.80
CA ALA A 15 -0.31 -22.26 4.79
C ALA A 15 -0.97 -20.89 4.61
N GLN A 16 -0.17 -19.83 4.61
CA GLN A 16 -0.65 -18.47 4.37
C GLN A 16 -1.27 -18.39 2.97
N GLN A 17 -2.49 -17.90 2.89
CA GLN A 17 -3.23 -17.79 1.64
C GLN A 17 -3.90 -16.43 1.54
N LEU A 18 -3.96 -15.92 0.30
CA LEU A 18 -4.77 -14.75 -0.05
C LEU A 18 -6.09 -15.23 -0.63
N LYS A 19 -7.19 -14.67 -0.13
CA LYS A 19 -8.53 -14.90 -0.65
C LYS A 19 -8.93 -13.76 -1.57
N GLN A 20 -9.44 -14.07 -2.74
CA GLN A 20 -10.08 -13.07 -3.59
C GLN A 20 -11.39 -12.58 -2.95
N VAL A 21 -11.61 -11.28 -2.99
CA VAL A 21 -12.81 -10.62 -2.49
C VAL A 21 -13.33 -9.67 -3.57
N SER A 22 -14.58 -9.86 -3.97
CA SER A 22 -15.24 -8.99 -4.94
C SER A 22 -16.04 -7.89 -4.24
N TYR A 23 -15.95 -6.67 -4.79
CA TYR A 23 -16.73 -5.51 -4.37
C TYR A 23 -17.12 -4.69 -5.59
N GLN A 24 -17.93 -3.63 -5.45
CA GLN A 24 -18.55 -2.95 -6.58
C GLN A 24 -18.27 -1.44 -6.60
N ASP A 25 -18.14 -0.91 -7.82
CA ASP A 25 -18.22 0.52 -8.11
C ASP A 25 -19.30 0.71 -9.21
N GLY A 26 -20.54 0.95 -8.80
CA GLY A 26 -21.66 0.89 -9.73
C GLY A 26 -21.76 -0.48 -10.39
N GLU A 27 -21.67 -0.52 -11.72
CA GLU A 27 -21.68 -1.76 -12.50
C GLU A 27 -20.29 -2.42 -12.61
N GLN A 28 -19.21 -1.68 -12.27
CA GLN A 28 -17.85 -2.20 -12.36
C GLN A 28 -17.54 -3.09 -11.16
N LYS A 29 -17.28 -4.37 -11.42
CA LYS A 29 -16.81 -5.31 -10.41
C LYS A 29 -15.31 -5.13 -10.18
N LEU A 30 -14.91 -5.11 -8.90
CA LEU A 30 -13.53 -4.99 -8.43
C LEU A 30 -13.17 -6.29 -7.70
N ASN A 31 -11.95 -6.80 -7.91
CA ASN A 31 -11.49 -8.06 -7.36
C ASN A 31 -10.20 -7.87 -6.56
N GLY A 32 -10.34 -7.46 -5.30
CA GLY A 32 -9.21 -7.37 -4.36
C GLY A 32 -8.82 -8.72 -3.76
N MET A 33 -7.78 -8.71 -2.93
CA MET A 33 -7.35 -9.90 -2.20
C MET A 33 -7.13 -9.57 -0.72
N VAL A 34 -7.52 -10.49 0.16
CA VAL A 34 -7.36 -10.36 1.61
C VAL A 34 -6.60 -11.56 2.18
N THR A 35 -5.84 -11.34 3.25
CA THR A 35 -5.20 -12.41 4.01
C THR A 35 -6.26 -13.32 4.66
N ALA A 36 -6.04 -14.64 4.62
CA ALA A 36 -7.04 -15.61 5.04
C ALA A 36 -7.03 -15.88 6.55
N ASN A 37 -5.85 -15.85 7.17
CA ASN A 37 -5.67 -16.15 8.59
C ASN A 37 -5.76 -14.87 9.43
N ARG A 38 -6.96 -14.34 9.59
CA ARG A 38 -7.22 -13.07 10.25
C ARG A 38 -7.92 -13.23 11.59
N ALA A 39 -7.58 -12.36 12.53
CA ALA A 39 -8.38 -12.16 13.73
C ALA A 39 -9.80 -11.68 13.35
N LYS A 40 -10.80 -11.92 14.23
CA LYS A 40 -12.18 -11.44 13.99
C LYS A 40 -12.23 -9.92 13.81
N LYS A 41 -11.37 -9.18 14.47
CA LYS A 41 -11.20 -7.73 14.35
C LYS A 41 -9.78 -7.36 14.75
N GLY A 42 -9.11 -6.48 13.98
CA GLY A 42 -7.72 -6.11 14.30
C GLY A 42 -7.17 -4.96 13.47
N PRO A 43 -5.92 -4.54 13.76
CA PRO A 43 -5.23 -3.55 12.97
C PRO A 43 -5.06 -4.04 11.52
N ALA A 44 -5.17 -3.12 10.58
CA ALA A 44 -5.25 -3.49 9.18
C ALA A 44 -4.45 -2.56 8.26
N VAL A 45 -4.02 -3.12 7.13
CA VAL A 45 -3.28 -2.40 6.11
C VAL A 45 -3.95 -2.58 4.75
N LEU A 46 -4.33 -1.47 4.13
CA LEU A 46 -4.73 -1.43 2.73
C LEU A 46 -3.47 -1.30 1.86
N ILE A 47 -3.28 -2.22 0.92
CA ILE A 47 -2.17 -2.21 -0.02
C ILE A 47 -2.67 -1.71 -1.37
N LEU A 48 -2.06 -0.65 -1.89
CA LEU A 48 -2.29 -0.13 -3.23
C LEU A 48 -1.16 -0.66 -4.14
N PRO A 49 -1.49 -1.49 -5.13
CA PRO A 49 -0.49 -2.13 -5.98
C PRO A 49 0.13 -1.17 -6.98
N ALA A 50 1.21 -1.60 -7.63
CA ALA A 50 1.85 -0.90 -8.72
C ALA A 50 0.95 -0.80 -9.97
N TRP A 51 1.43 -0.13 -10.99
CA TRP A 51 0.69 0.26 -12.20
C TRP A 51 0.15 -0.88 -13.08
N LYS A 52 0.57 -2.12 -12.84
CA LYS A 52 0.04 -3.31 -13.54
C LYS A 52 -1.12 -4.01 -12.80
N GLY A 53 -1.57 -3.45 -11.67
CA GLY A 53 -2.56 -4.07 -10.81
C GLY A 53 -1.92 -5.00 -9.78
N ILE A 54 -2.69 -5.94 -9.25
CA ILE A 54 -2.25 -6.84 -8.18
C ILE A 54 -1.12 -7.75 -8.67
N ASP A 55 0.09 -7.48 -8.22
CA ASP A 55 1.33 -8.18 -8.58
C ASP A 55 1.90 -9.02 -7.42
N ASN A 56 3.06 -9.64 -7.65
CA ASN A 56 3.71 -10.47 -6.63
C ASN A 56 4.29 -9.65 -5.48
N GLU A 57 4.74 -8.43 -5.72
CA GLU A 57 5.23 -7.53 -4.67
C GLU A 57 4.13 -7.23 -3.66
N ALA A 58 2.95 -6.82 -4.11
CA ALA A 58 1.79 -6.58 -3.25
C ALA A 58 1.32 -7.85 -2.51
N LYS A 59 1.33 -9.01 -3.18
CA LYS A 59 0.96 -10.29 -2.55
C LYS A 59 1.95 -10.70 -1.46
N GLN A 60 3.24 -10.57 -1.70
CA GLN A 60 4.26 -10.86 -0.69
C GLN A 60 4.17 -9.91 0.49
N ALA A 61 3.98 -8.61 0.26
CA ALA A 61 3.77 -7.63 1.32
C ALA A 61 2.55 -8.01 2.19
N ALA A 62 1.43 -8.40 1.59
CA ALA A 62 0.24 -8.82 2.33
C ALA A 62 0.51 -10.04 3.23
N LEU A 63 1.21 -11.05 2.72
CA LEU A 63 1.56 -12.25 3.50
C LEU A 63 2.58 -11.94 4.62
N LEU A 64 3.50 -11.00 4.41
CA LEU A 64 4.42 -10.55 5.46
C LEU A 64 3.69 -9.76 6.53
N LEU A 65 2.75 -8.89 6.17
CA LEU A 65 1.91 -8.16 7.12
C LEU A 65 1.02 -9.10 7.95
N GLU A 66 0.51 -10.17 7.35
CA GLU A 66 -0.25 -11.21 8.08
C GLU A 66 0.61 -11.86 9.18
N LYS A 67 1.91 -12.13 8.93
CA LYS A 67 2.83 -12.66 9.93
C LYS A 67 3.04 -11.70 11.11
N GLU A 68 2.98 -10.40 10.86
CA GLU A 68 3.06 -9.35 11.88
C GLU A 68 1.71 -9.11 12.60
N GLY A 69 0.66 -9.86 12.25
CA GLY A 69 -0.65 -9.80 12.90
C GLY A 69 -1.63 -8.80 12.28
N TYR A 70 -1.31 -8.20 11.13
CA TYR A 70 -2.21 -7.28 10.44
C TYR A 70 -3.17 -8.02 9.50
N ILE A 71 -4.40 -7.52 9.38
CA ILE A 71 -5.29 -7.86 8.27
C ILE A 71 -4.82 -7.04 7.07
N ALA A 72 -4.34 -7.70 6.00
CA ALA A 72 -3.91 -7.01 4.79
C ALA A 72 -4.91 -7.22 3.65
N PHE A 73 -5.26 -6.14 2.97
CA PHE A 73 -6.14 -6.15 1.80
C PHE A 73 -5.45 -5.45 0.64
N ILE A 74 -5.33 -6.14 -0.51
CA ILE A 74 -4.78 -5.57 -1.73
C ILE A 74 -5.94 -5.04 -2.58
N ALA A 75 -5.93 -3.76 -2.89
CA ALA A 75 -6.96 -3.10 -3.68
C ALA A 75 -6.89 -3.48 -5.16
N ASP A 76 -8.04 -3.69 -5.78
CA ASP A 76 -8.18 -3.60 -7.23
C ASP A 76 -8.63 -2.18 -7.60
N ILE A 77 -7.77 -1.43 -8.26
CA ILE A 77 -8.07 -0.05 -8.68
C ILE A 77 -8.75 -0.04 -10.05
N TYR A 78 -8.41 -0.98 -10.92
CA TYR A 78 -8.83 -0.94 -12.32
C TYR A 78 -10.18 -1.63 -12.58
N GLY A 79 -10.42 -2.72 -11.89
CA GLY A 79 -11.64 -3.54 -12.03
C GLY A 79 -11.51 -4.68 -13.03
N GLU A 80 -12.44 -5.61 -12.89
CA GLU A 80 -12.52 -6.80 -13.74
C GLU A 80 -12.62 -6.41 -15.22
N GLY A 81 -11.78 -7.04 -16.04
CA GLY A 81 -11.68 -6.77 -17.48
C GLY A 81 -10.74 -5.61 -17.85
N ASN A 82 -10.25 -4.82 -16.86
CA ASN A 82 -9.40 -3.65 -17.12
C ASN A 82 -7.94 -3.83 -16.68
N ILE A 83 -7.56 -5.04 -16.26
CA ILE A 83 -6.16 -5.32 -15.90
C ILE A 83 -5.29 -5.21 -17.15
N PRO A 84 -4.25 -4.35 -17.15
CA PRO A 84 -3.49 -4.08 -18.37
C PRO A 84 -2.67 -5.29 -18.80
N ALA A 85 -2.74 -5.61 -20.10
CA ALA A 85 -2.02 -6.75 -20.69
C ALA A 85 -0.54 -6.45 -20.96
N ASP A 86 -0.17 -5.17 -21.13
CA ASP A 86 1.18 -4.72 -21.46
C ASP A 86 1.50 -3.35 -20.82
N ASN A 87 2.74 -2.90 -21.01
CA ASN A 87 3.22 -1.63 -20.45
C ASN A 87 2.46 -0.41 -21.03
N THR A 88 2.05 -0.45 -22.29
CA THR A 88 1.33 0.66 -22.94
C THR A 88 -0.05 0.81 -22.33
N ALA A 89 -0.78 -0.28 -22.18
CA ALA A 89 -2.09 -0.32 -21.51
C ALA A 89 -1.96 0.11 -20.03
N ALA A 90 -0.92 -0.38 -19.34
CA ALA A 90 -0.65 0.00 -17.95
C ALA A 90 -0.37 1.50 -17.79
N SER A 91 0.46 2.08 -18.68
CA SER A 91 0.74 3.52 -18.69
C SER A 91 -0.52 4.35 -18.91
N LYS A 92 -1.37 3.92 -19.86
CA LYS A 92 -2.63 4.62 -20.19
C LYS A 92 -3.59 4.61 -19.00
N ILE A 93 -3.86 3.43 -18.40
CA ILE A 93 -4.84 3.33 -17.32
C ILE A 93 -4.33 3.99 -16.03
N ALA A 94 -3.07 3.82 -15.67
CA ALA A 94 -2.48 4.51 -14.53
C ALA A 94 -2.44 6.03 -14.73
N GLY A 95 -2.14 6.49 -15.96
CA GLY A 95 -2.18 7.89 -16.35
C GLY A 95 -3.57 8.51 -16.18
N HIS A 96 -4.63 7.77 -16.54
CA HIS A 96 -6.01 8.21 -16.30
C HIS A 96 -6.25 8.51 -14.81
N TYR A 97 -5.94 7.59 -13.90
CA TYR A 97 -6.14 7.79 -12.47
C TYR A 97 -5.22 8.86 -11.86
N LYS A 98 -4.02 9.06 -12.41
CA LYS A 98 -3.15 10.17 -11.99
C LYS A 98 -3.73 11.54 -12.39
N THR A 99 -4.40 11.61 -13.54
CA THR A 99 -5.05 12.85 -14.02
C THR A 99 -6.39 13.05 -13.32
N ASP A 100 -7.23 12.02 -13.26
CA ASP A 100 -8.49 12.03 -12.51
C ASP A 100 -8.25 11.51 -11.08
N TYR A 101 -7.60 12.33 -10.26
CA TYR A 101 -7.31 11.97 -8.87
C TYR A 101 -8.58 11.71 -8.05
N LYS A 102 -9.73 12.29 -8.43
CA LYS A 102 -11.00 12.04 -7.73
C LYS A 102 -11.52 10.64 -7.98
N ALA A 103 -11.42 10.15 -9.23
CA ALA A 103 -11.73 8.75 -9.54
C ALA A 103 -10.76 7.81 -8.81
N TYR A 104 -9.48 8.17 -8.70
CA TYR A 104 -8.52 7.38 -7.93
C TYR A 104 -8.86 7.32 -6.44
N GLN A 105 -9.12 8.46 -5.82
CA GLN A 105 -9.56 8.54 -4.43
C GLN A 105 -10.84 7.73 -4.20
N HIS A 106 -11.78 7.78 -5.14
CA HIS A 106 -13.02 6.98 -5.05
C HIS A 106 -12.73 5.48 -5.02
N ARG A 107 -11.86 4.97 -5.91
CA ARG A 107 -11.46 3.55 -5.93
C ARG A 107 -10.75 3.13 -4.64
N ILE A 108 -9.87 3.97 -4.11
CA ILE A 108 -9.19 3.73 -2.82
C ILE A 108 -10.21 3.69 -1.68
N LYS A 109 -11.19 4.60 -1.67
CA LYS A 109 -12.25 4.62 -0.66
C LYS A 109 -13.09 3.34 -0.67
N LEU A 110 -13.46 2.84 -1.83
CA LEU A 110 -14.20 1.58 -1.96
C LEU A 110 -13.39 0.39 -1.41
N ALA A 111 -12.10 0.33 -1.69
CA ALA A 111 -11.20 -0.69 -1.16
C ALA A 111 -11.07 -0.57 0.37
N LEU A 112 -10.99 0.65 0.92
CA LEU A 112 -10.95 0.90 2.36
C LEU A 112 -12.24 0.43 3.04
N GLU A 113 -13.40 0.71 2.45
CA GLU A 113 -14.70 0.23 2.98
C GLU A 113 -14.79 -1.31 2.90
N GLN A 114 -14.23 -1.94 1.86
CA GLN A 114 -14.17 -3.39 1.79
C GLN A 114 -13.23 -3.97 2.86
N LEU A 115 -12.06 -3.38 3.09
CA LEU A 115 -11.15 -3.79 4.16
C LEU A 115 -11.84 -3.76 5.54
N LYS A 116 -12.66 -2.76 5.83
CA LYS A 116 -13.44 -2.68 7.07
C LYS A 116 -14.44 -3.83 7.18
N LYS A 117 -15.10 -4.23 6.08
CA LYS A 117 -16.01 -5.41 6.06
C LYS A 117 -15.25 -6.71 6.28
N GLU A 118 -13.97 -6.75 5.90
CA GLU A 118 -13.09 -7.90 6.11
C GLU A 118 -12.54 -8.01 7.54
N GLY A 119 -12.94 -7.14 8.46
CA GLY A 119 -12.62 -7.23 9.89
C GLY A 119 -11.59 -6.22 10.38
N ALA A 120 -11.22 -5.21 9.57
CA ALA A 120 -10.35 -4.14 10.04
C ALA A 120 -10.99 -3.35 11.20
N ASP A 121 -10.22 -3.06 12.23
CA ASP A 121 -10.59 -2.06 13.23
C ASP A 121 -10.52 -0.66 12.58
N PRO A 122 -11.64 0.08 12.44
CA PRO A 122 -11.65 1.35 11.75
C PRO A 122 -10.79 2.44 12.41
N THR A 123 -10.35 2.22 13.64
CA THR A 123 -9.46 3.12 14.37
C THR A 123 -7.98 2.77 14.22
N LYS A 124 -7.66 1.65 13.55
CA LYS A 124 -6.32 1.09 13.40
C LYS A 124 -6.05 0.65 11.95
N ILE A 125 -6.09 1.61 11.02
CA ILE A 125 -5.87 1.34 9.59
C ILE A 125 -4.73 2.21 9.07
N ALA A 126 -3.82 1.60 8.29
CA ALA A 126 -2.84 2.29 7.46
C ALA A 126 -3.00 1.92 5.98
N ILE A 127 -2.46 2.75 5.09
CA ILE A 127 -2.38 2.49 3.65
C ILE A 127 -0.91 2.42 3.25
N ILE A 128 -0.52 1.36 2.54
CA ILE A 128 0.80 1.23 1.90
C ILE A 128 0.58 1.23 0.39
N GLY A 129 1.41 1.95 -0.35
CA GLY A 129 1.34 1.93 -1.82
C GLY A 129 2.70 1.84 -2.46
N TYR A 130 2.80 1.05 -3.55
CA TYR A 130 4.00 0.83 -4.35
C TYR A 130 3.88 1.55 -5.69
N CYS A 131 4.88 2.32 -6.12
CA CYS A 131 4.90 3.01 -7.42
C CYS A 131 3.62 3.85 -7.65
N PHE A 132 2.76 3.46 -8.59
CA PHE A 132 1.43 4.05 -8.79
C PHE A 132 0.61 4.04 -7.50
N GLY A 133 0.60 2.93 -6.76
CA GLY A 133 -0.04 2.84 -5.45
C GLY A 133 0.55 3.80 -4.41
N GLY A 134 1.86 4.11 -4.49
CA GLY A 134 2.49 5.12 -3.63
C GLY A 134 1.94 6.52 -3.86
N SER A 135 1.68 6.89 -5.13
CA SER A 135 0.94 8.12 -5.45
C SER A 135 -0.49 8.06 -4.89
N GLY A 136 -1.14 6.89 -4.93
CA GLY A 136 -2.46 6.67 -4.34
C GLY A 136 -2.48 6.83 -2.83
N ALA A 137 -1.43 6.38 -2.12
CA ALA A 137 -1.31 6.59 -0.69
C ALA A 137 -1.25 8.08 -0.34
N LEU A 138 -0.50 8.88 -1.12
CA LEU A 138 -0.50 10.34 -0.98
C LEU A 138 -1.86 10.95 -1.32
N GLU A 139 -2.58 10.42 -2.31
CA GLU A 139 -3.93 10.88 -2.63
C GLU A 139 -4.92 10.59 -1.50
N ALA A 140 -4.78 9.47 -0.77
CA ALA A 140 -5.59 9.19 0.41
C ALA A 140 -5.32 10.19 1.55
N ALA A 141 -4.05 10.58 1.78
CA ALA A 141 -3.69 11.62 2.74
C ALA A 141 -4.25 12.99 2.34
N ARG A 142 -4.13 13.37 1.05
CA ARG A 142 -4.69 14.61 0.48
C ARG A 142 -6.20 14.70 0.59
N ALA A 143 -6.88 13.57 0.58
CA ALA A 143 -8.34 13.47 0.73
C ALA A 143 -8.81 13.38 2.20
N ASP A 144 -7.88 13.44 3.16
CA ASP A 144 -8.16 13.31 4.60
C ASP A 144 -8.97 12.02 4.91
N PHE A 145 -8.56 10.90 4.32
CA PHE A 145 -9.20 9.62 4.60
C PHE A 145 -9.03 9.24 6.07
N PRO A 146 -10.03 8.58 6.69
CA PRO A 146 -10.01 8.22 8.10
C PRO A 146 -9.08 7.01 8.34
N VAL A 147 -7.78 7.23 8.18
CA VAL A 147 -6.71 6.26 8.42
C VAL A 147 -5.62 6.89 9.28
N ASN A 148 -4.91 6.06 10.06
CA ASN A 148 -3.87 6.53 10.96
C ASN A 148 -2.63 7.03 10.22
N ALA A 149 -2.27 6.32 9.13
CA ALA A 149 -1.07 6.64 8.36
C ALA A 149 -1.17 6.21 6.91
N VAL A 150 -0.33 6.83 6.08
CA VAL A 150 -0.04 6.39 4.72
C VAL A 150 1.47 6.20 4.55
N ILE A 151 1.85 5.19 3.76
CA ILE A 151 3.23 4.88 3.41
C ILE A 151 3.34 4.85 1.89
N SER A 152 4.12 5.76 1.32
CA SER A 152 4.40 5.81 -0.11
C SER A 152 5.78 5.22 -0.38
N ILE A 153 5.83 4.06 -1.01
CA ILE A 153 7.06 3.35 -1.37
C ILE A 153 7.32 3.60 -2.85
N HIS A 154 8.44 4.27 -3.16
CA HIS A 154 8.82 4.72 -4.51
C HIS A 154 7.65 5.28 -5.34
N GLY A 155 6.74 6.01 -4.70
CA GLY A 155 5.62 6.65 -5.37
C GLY A 155 6.01 7.89 -6.14
N GLY A 156 5.21 8.26 -7.15
CA GLY A 156 5.27 9.60 -7.73
C GLY A 156 4.82 10.63 -6.70
N LEU A 157 5.57 11.73 -6.54
CA LEU A 157 5.39 12.70 -5.47
C LEU A 157 4.55 13.91 -5.89
N SER A 158 4.41 14.15 -7.20
CA SER A 158 3.69 15.30 -7.73
C SER A 158 2.18 15.23 -7.56
N LYS A 159 1.55 16.38 -7.71
CA LYS A 159 0.10 16.55 -7.91
C LYS A 159 -0.15 17.59 -8.99
N ALA A 160 -1.40 17.75 -9.44
CA ALA A 160 -1.78 18.81 -10.37
C ALA A 160 -1.41 20.19 -9.83
N ALA A 161 -0.78 21.03 -10.67
CA ALA A 161 -0.19 22.31 -10.26
C ALA A 161 -1.25 23.32 -9.77
N ASP A 162 -2.48 23.24 -10.26
CA ASP A 162 -3.62 24.07 -9.89
C ASP A 162 -4.32 23.61 -8.60
N ARG A 163 -3.90 22.47 -8.03
CA ARG A 163 -4.51 21.94 -6.82
C ARG A 163 -3.85 22.56 -5.58
N PRO A 164 -4.61 23.28 -4.74
CA PRO A 164 -4.07 23.91 -3.56
C PRO A 164 -3.56 22.87 -2.54
N ASN A 165 -2.63 23.29 -1.68
CA ASN A 165 -2.23 22.51 -0.52
C ASN A 165 -3.33 22.61 0.56
N GLY A 166 -3.77 21.45 1.06
CA GLY A 166 -4.76 21.33 2.13
C GLY A 166 -4.11 20.86 3.43
N SER A 167 -4.90 20.83 4.51
CA SER A 167 -4.48 20.20 5.75
C SER A 167 -4.34 18.68 5.54
N ILE A 168 -3.30 18.08 6.10
CA ILE A 168 -3.04 16.65 6.09
C ILE A 168 -2.92 16.18 7.54
N LYS A 169 -3.94 15.46 8.02
CA LYS A 169 -3.98 14.97 9.41
C LYS A 169 -3.38 13.58 9.57
N THR A 170 -3.35 12.83 8.48
CA THR A 170 -2.78 11.49 8.44
C THR A 170 -1.26 11.55 8.55
N LYS A 171 -0.65 10.67 9.34
CA LYS A 171 0.82 10.54 9.39
C LYS A 171 1.35 10.00 8.06
N VAL A 172 2.47 10.50 7.59
CA VAL A 172 3.01 10.19 6.25
C VAL A 172 4.45 9.69 6.33
N LEU A 173 4.69 8.47 5.87
CA LEU A 173 6.04 7.96 5.61
C LEU A 173 6.26 7.85 4.11
N ILE A 174 7.40 8.36 3.63
CA ILE A 174 7.81 8.25 2.24
C ILE A 174 9.13 7.51 2.18
N GLU A 175 9.16 6.42 1.44
CA GLU A 175 10.35 5.63 1.18
C GLU A 175 10.83 5.90 -0.25
N HIS A 176 11.83 6.79 -0.36
CA HIS A 176 12.28 7.38 -1.62
C HIS A 176 13.60 6.78 -2.10
N PRO A 177 13.66 6.19 -3.31
CA PRO A 177 14.91 5.72 -3.89
C PRO A 177 15.76 6.90 -4.40
N ALA A 178 17.03 6.94 -4.00
CA ALA A 178 17.92 8.07 -4.29
C ALA A 178 18.26 8.26 -5.79
N ALA A 179 18.13 7.20 -6.59
CA ALA A 179 18.40 7.21 -8.02
C ALA A 179 17.13 7.08 -8.89
N ASP A 180 15.98 7.46 -8.34
CA ASP A 180 14.70 7.43 -9.06
C ASP A 180 14.65 8.51 -10.14
N LYS A 181 14.69 8.08 -11.39
CA LYS A 181 14.60 8.98 -12.56
C LYS A 181 13.16 9.42 -12.87
N SER A 182 12.16 8.83 -12.24
CA SER A 182 10.74 9.16 -12.44
C SER A 182 10.24 10.27 -11.53
N VAL A 183 11.04 10.67 -10.52
CA VAL A 183 10.72 11.74 -9.59
C VAL A 183 11.77 12.86 -9.76
N SER A 184 11.31 14.03 -10.18
CA SER A 184 12.17 15.20 -10.29
C SER A 184 12.47 15.81 -8.91
N LYS A 185 13.52 16.64 -8.85
CA LYS A 185 13.81 17.42 -7.64
C LYS A 185 12.64 18.37 -7.31
N GLU A 186 12.01 18.92 -8.32
CA GLU A 186 10.86 19.83 -8.20
C GLU A 186 9.67 19.12 -7.57
N ASP A 187 9.40 17.85 -7.96
CA ASP A 187 8.33 17.02 -7.37
C ASP A 187 8.62 16.73 -5.89
N TYR A 188 9.88 16.41 -5.57
CA TYR A 188 10.32 16.17 -4.19
C TYR A 188 10.16 17.42 -3.33
N ASP A 189 10.72 18.56 -3.77
CA ASP A 189 10.62 19.83 -3.04
C ASP A 189 9.15 20.29 -2.92
N GLY A 190 8.36 20.06 -3.98
CA GLY A 190 6.93 20.35 -4.02
C GLY A 190 6.15 19.56 -2.96
N LEU A 191 6.45 18.27 -2.80
CA LEU A 191 5.82 17.46 -1.75
C LEU A 191 6.25 17.91 -0.35
N VAL A 192 7.54 18.19 -0.12
CA VAL A 192 8.02 18.71 1.17
C VAL A 192 7.30 20.00 1.54
N LYS A 193 7.14 20.92 0.58
CA LYS A 193 6.37 22.15 0.77
C LYS A 193 4.91 21.84 1.11
N GLU A 194 4.26 20.95 0.37
CA GLU A 194 2.87 20.55 0.61
C GLU A 194 2.66 19.99 2.02
N LEU A 195 3.51 19.07 2.45
CA LEU A 195 3.41 18.43 3.77
C LEU A 195 3.62 19.44 4.91
N ASN A 196 4.55 20.39 4.75
CA ASN A 196 4.80 21.45 5.72
C ASN A 196 3.61 22.43 5.81
N GLU A 197 3.10 22.88 4.66
CA GLU A 197 1.93 23.77 4.62
C GLU A 197 0.66 23.08 5.15
N GLY A 198 0.51 21.78 4.85
CA GLY A 198 -0.56 20.92 5.36
C GLY A 198 -0.43 20.57 6.84
N LYS A 199 0.68 20.94 7.50
CA LYS A 199 1.00 20.63 8.91
C LYS A 199 0.95 19.12 9.19
N ALA A 200 1.38 18.31 8.22
CA ALA A 200 1.45 16.88 8.36
C ALA A 200 2.53 16.46 9.38
N ASP A 201 2.30 15.35 10.04
CA ASP A 201 3.36 14.58 10.71
C ASP A 201 3.97 13.65 9.66
N TRP A 202 5.21 13.93 9.22
CA TRP A 202 5.79 13.25 8.07
C TRP A 202 7.28 12.96 8.20
N GLN A 203 7.71 11.91 7.49
CA GLN A 203 9.10 11.54 7.34
C GLN A 203 9.38 11.07 5.91
N ILE A 204 10.54 11.42 5.36
CA ILE A 204 11.08 10.86 4.11
C ILE A 204 12.38 10.14 4.44
N ILE A 205 12.48 8.87 4.05
CA ILE A 205 13.70 8.08 4.14
C ILE A 205 14.21 7.86 2.72
N THR A 206 15.45 8.28 2.46
CA THR A 206 16.08 8.13 1.14
C THR A 206 17.05 6.95 1.14
N TYR A 207 16.89 6.06 0.16
CA TYR A 207 17.66 4.82 0.01
C TYR A 207 18.73 4.95 -1.07
N ALA A 208 20.00 4.92 -0.67
CA ALA A 208 21.15 5.09 -1.56
C ALA A 208 21.24 3.96 -2.60
N ASN A 209 21.72 4.30 -3.80
CA ASN A 209 21.94 3.34 -4.90
C ASN A 209 20.69 2.52 -5.29
N SER A 210 19.51 3.10 -5.12
CA SER A 210 18.23 2.44 -5.40
C SER A 210 17.52 3.17 -6.55
N GLY A 211 17.15 2.42 -7.58
CA GLY A 211 16.28 2.88 -8.67
C GLY A 211 14.80 2.79 -8.28
N HIS A 212 13.91 3.14 -9.22
CA HIS A 212 12.47 3.28 -8.96
C HIS A 212 11.85 2.05 -8.26
N THR A 213 12.14 0.85 -8.78
CA THR A 213 11.49 -0.39 -8.31
C THR A 213 12.39 -1.21 -7.38
N PHE A 214 13.14 -0.53 -6.48
CA PHE A 214 14.17 -1.14 -5.64
C PHE A 214 13.65 -2.19 -4.65
N THR A 215 12.37 -2.17 -4.32
CA THR A 215 11.73 -3.12 -3.39
C THR A 215 11.17 -4.36 -4.09
N ASN A 216 11.02 -4.35 -5.43
CA ASN A 216 10.44 -5.45 -6.18
C ASN A 216 11.49 -6.50 -6.56
N PRO A 217 11.45 -7.74 -6.01
CA PRO A 217 12.43 -8.79 -6.33
C PRO A 217 12.45 -9.22 -7.80
N GLU A 218 11.38 -8.96 -8.55
CA GLU A 218 11.28 -9.29 -9.99
C GLU A 218 11.84 -8.17 -10.89
N SER A 219 12.26 -7.04 -10.31
CA SER A 219 12.81 -5.91 -11.05
C SER A 219 14.32 -6.03 -11.23
N ALA A 220 14.83 -5.56 -12.39
CA ALA A 220 16.26 -5.37 -12.62
C ALA A 220 16.89 -4.29 -11.70
N GLU A 221 16.07 -3.42 -11.09
CA GLU A 221 16.50 -2.38 -10.14
C GLU A 221 16.43 -2.85 -8.68
N TYR A 222 16.12 -4.13 -8.43
CA TYR A 222 16.00 -4.65 -7.08
C TYR A 222 17.27 -4.48 -6.27
N ASN A 223 17.15 -3.84 -5.10
CA ASN A 223 18.23 -3.68 -4.14
C ASN A 223 17.87 -4.40 -2.83
N PRO A 224 18.31 -5.65 -2.63
CA PRO A 224 17.85 -6.47 -1.50
C PRO A 224 18.20 -5.87 -0.13
N VAL A 225 19.32 -5.15 -0.03
CA VAL A 225 19.74 -4.50 1.22
C VAL A 225 18.79 -3.34 1.56
N MET A 226 18.51 -2.48 0.58
CA MET A 226 17.64 -1.31 0.79
C MET A 226 16.18 -1.71 0.88
N ALA A 227 15.73 -2.71 0.11
CA ALA A 227 14.39 -3.28 0.23
C ALA A 227 14.12 -3.83 1.64
N LYS A 228 15.09 -4.56 2.21
CA LYS A 228 14.99 -5.05 3.59
C LYS A 228 14.87 -3.91 4.59
N ARG A 229 15.70 -2.86 4.46
CA ARG A 229 15.65 -1.69 5.35
C ARG A 229 14.33 -0.92 5.21
N ALA A 230 13.84 -0.74 3.99
CA ALA A 230 12.55 -0.12 3.74
C ALA A 230 11.42 -0.90 4.43
N TRP A 231 11.42 -2.21 4.31
CA TRP A 231 10.44 -3.05 5.00
C TRP A 231 10.53 -2.93 6.53
N GLU A 232 11.75 -2.90 7.10
CA GLU A 232 11.95 -2.71 8.55
C GLU A 232 11.43 -1.35 9.04
N HIS A 233 11.66 -0.27 8.26
CA HIS A 233 11.13 1.06 8.57
C HIS A 233 9.59 1.10 8.44
N THR A 234 9.03 0.48 7.40
CA THR A 234 7.57 0.29 7.25
C THR A 234 6.97 -0.39 8.50
N LEU A 235 7.55 -1.51 8.96
CA LEU A 235 7.05 -2.22 10.14
C LEU A 235 7.18 -1.41 11.43
N LEU A 236 8.30 -0.70 11.60
CA LEU A 236 8.50 0.18 12.75
C LEU A 236 7.41 1.28 12.81
N PHE A 237 7.17 1.92 11.67
CA PHE A 237 6.15 2.96 11.55
C PHE A 237 4.73 2.43 11.77
N LEU A 238 4.40 1.26 11.20
CA LEU A 238 3.10 0.61 11.44
C LEU A 238 2.88 0.29 12.93
N LYS A 239 3.91 -0.19 13.63
CA LYS A 239 3.83 -0.45 15.09
C LYS A 239 3.58 0.83 15.88
N GLU A 240 4.19 1.95 15.48
CA GLU A 240 3.97 3.24 16.13
C GLU A 240 2.53 3.72 15.95
N VAL A 241 1.97 3.60 14.76
CA VAL A 241 0.70 4.28 14.41
C VAL A 241 -0.55 3.42 14.61
N LEU A 242 -0.42 2.09 14.74
CA LEU A 242 -1.54 1.15 14.84
C LEU A 242 -1.65 0.42 16.18
N ASN A 243 -0.72 0.61 17.11
CA ASN A 243 -0.77 -0.01 18.46
C ASN A 243 -1.54 0.79 19.49
#